data_a5a6f365e01033cee3901413f07f7980
#
_entry.id   a5a6f365e01033cee3901413f07f7980
#
_cell.length_a   1.000
_cell.length_b   1.000
_cell.length_c   1.000
_cell.angle_alpha   90.00
_cell.angle_beta   90.00
_cell.angle_gamma   90.00
#
_symmetry.space_group_name_H-M   'P 1'
#
loop_
_entity.id
_entity.type
_entity.pdbx_description
1 polymer ?
#
loop_
_entity_poly.entity_id
_entity_poly.type
_entity_poly.pdbx_seq_one_letter_code
_entity_poly.pdbx_strand_id
1 'polypeptide(L)'
;VASLTEKLAAFTSTLHYEQLSSRVRSQARNCLLDTVGALLAGSRLSLSGRAGRRFAERLSEKEEAVIAGSRFRRSSMTASLVNGMAAHALELDDGSKHATYHPGASIVPMSLALGEAEGISGVRLVEAIVAGYEVSLRIGTAINPGHYLRGFHPTGTIAVFGTTAAAAKILDLSPQETVHAFGLAGSLASGINQYEIDGAVSKHLHPGNAARNGILSAMLARDGMTGPSEILEGSLGFFHCFAENPDLALVTANLGIDWHFLRIYFKPFCSCRYVHYAIEATQKDLEQRPFPPEEIESIVVRTHRNAKQGSDIPDYRSPLHARLSIQYGIASILVRGRAGLGEYEEDAIRDPEVRRVSDLVRIEIDDEIQKLYPNPRSMIVEIRDRKGNTASARIDHAKGDPENPMTDADLVTKFRDVTADVIPPERAERIVAEAGTIESREEIASFAELLQI
;
A
#
# COMPACT_ATOMS: atom_id res chain seq x y z
N VAL A 1 27.84 11.46 18.22
CA VAL A 1 26.37 11.59 18.09
C VAL A 1 25.89 10.37 17.34
N ALA A 2 24.85 9.69 17.84
CA ALA A 2 24.29 8.51 17.17
C ALA A 2 23.82 8.86 15.75
N SER A 3 24.10 7.99 14.79
CA SER A 3 23.72 8.11 13.39
C SER A 3 22.22 8.00 13.18
N LEU A 4 21.67 8.30 11.99
CA LEU A 4 20.24 8.12 11.70
C LEU A 4 19.88 6.63 11.73
N THR A 5 20.73 5.79 11.15
CA THR A 5 20.59 4.33 11.17
C THR A 5 20.54 3.79 12.59
N GLU A 6 21.46 4.21 13.47
CA GLU A 6 21.48 3.82 14.89
C GLU A 6 20.24 4.28 15.67
N LYS A 7 19.75 5.50 15.41
CA LYS A 7 18.54 6.01 16.07
C LYS A 7 17.29 5.21 15.69
N LEU A 8 17.12 4.87 14.40
CA LEU A 8 15.99 4.03 13.96
C LEU A 8 16.13 2.60 14.48
N ALA A 9 17.34 2.05 14.56
CA ALA A 9 17.58 0.73 15.14
C ALA A 9 17.24 0.71 16.65
N ALA A 10 17.69 1.70 17.41
CA ALA A 10 17.35 1.84 18.81
C ALA A 10 15.84 1.99 19.04
N PHE A 11 15.17 2.84 18.23
CA PHE A 11 13.71 2.97 18.27
C PHE A 11 13.02 1.62 18.04
N THR A 12 13.44 0.88 17.00
CA THR A 12 12.86 -0.42 16.66
C THR A 12 12.98 -1.41 17.82
N SER A 13 14.18 -1.55 18.39
CA SER A 13 14.45 -2.53 19.45
C SER A 13 13.76 -2.17 20.78
N THR A 14 13.63 -0.87 21.09
CA THR A 14 13.06 -0.40 22.38
C THR A 14 11.57 -0.08 22.33
N LEU A 15 10.92 -0.23 21.19
CA LEU A 15 9.49 -0.02 21.07
C LEU A 15 8.72 -1.15 21.78
N HIS A 16 7.83 -0.79 22.71
CA HIS A 16 6.97 -1.71 23.44
C HIS A 16 5.51 -1.30 23.35
N TYR A 17 4.62 -2.28 23.38
CA TYR A 17 3.17 -2.11 23.23
C TYR A 17 2.59 -1.09 24.23
N GLU A 18 3.07 -1.10 25.46
CA GLU A 18 2.61 -0.21 26.54
C GLU A 18 2.85 1.28 26.23
N GLN A 19 3.86 1.59 25.40
CA GLN A 19 4.18 2.94 24.96
C GLN A 19 3.23 3.44 23.85
N LEU A 20 2.51 2.53 23.19
CA LEU A 20 1.61 2.87 22.10
C LEU A 20 0.29 3.42 22.61
N SER A 21 -0.10 4.61 22.15
CA SER A 21 -1.44 5.15 22.42
C SER A 21 -2.54 4.26 21.85
N SER A 22 -3.75 4.36 22.41
CA SER A 22 -4.93 3.64 21.87
C SER A 22 -5.15 3.92 20.38
N ARG A 23 -4.87 5.14 19.91
CA ARG A 23 -4.98 5.52 18.51
C ARG A 23 -3.98 4.78 17.62
N VAL A 24 -2.72 4.64 18.05
CA VAL A 24 -1.68 3.90 17.32
C VAL A 24 -2.03 2.40 17.27
N ARG A 25 -2.50 1.83 18.38
CA ARG A 25 -2.94 0.43 18.45
C ARG A 25 -4.14 0.17 17.52
N SER A 26 -5.16 1.06 17.53
CA SER A 26 -6.31 0.95 16.61
C SER A 26 -5.88 1.03 15.15
N GLN A 27 -4.97 1.95 14.82
CA GLN A 27 -4.42 2.06 13.46
C GLN A 27 -3.71 0.77 13.02
N ALA A 28 -2.99 0.08 13.91
CA ALA A 28 -2.33 -1.19 13.58
C ALA A 28 -3.34 -2.30 13.27
N ARG A 29 -4.45 -2.39 14.03
CA ARG A 29 -5.56 -3.31 13.72
C ARG A 29 -6.21 -3.00 12.39
N ASN A 30 -6.42 -1.72 12.09
CA ASN A 30 -7.00 -1.27 10.84
C ASN A 30 -6.10 -1.60 9.65
N CYS A 31 -4.78 -1.40 9.76
CA CYS A 31 -3.81 -1.81 8.74
C CYS A 31 -3.80 -3.34 8.55
N LEU A 32 -3.89 -4.10 9.63
CA LEU A 32 -3.97 -5.56 9.57
C LEU A 32 -5.22 -6.00 8.80
N LEU A 33 -6.41 -5.50 9.18
CA LEU A 33 -7.68 -5.87 8.54
C LEU A 33 -7.70 -5.46 7.07
N ASP A 34 -7.33 -4.22 6.77
CA ASP A 34 -7.30 -3.66 5.42
C ASP A 34 -6.40 -4.47 4.49
N THR A 35 -5.17 -4.74 4.95
CA THR A 35 -4.18 -5.51 4.16
C THR A 35 -4.60 -6.97 4.00
N VAL A 36 -5.16 -7.60 5.03
CA VAL A 36 -5.66 -8.99 4.93
C VAL A 36 -6.79 -9.09 3.91
N GLY A 37 -7.70 -8.12 3.86
CA GLY A 37 -8.73 -8.06 2.81
C GLY A 37 -8.14 -7.96 1.41
N ALA A 38 -7.21 -7.02 1.20
CA ALA A 38 -6.51 -6.86 -0.06
C ALA A 38 -5.71 -8.12 -0.46
N LEU A 39 -5.05 -8.75 0.52
CA LEU A 39 -4.28 -9.98 0.35
C LEU A 39 -5.16 -11.15 -0.10
N LEU A 40 -6.26 -11.42 0.57
CA LEU A 40 -7.19 -12.52 0.23
C LEU A 40 -7.78 -12.32 -1.17
N ALA A 41 -8.30 -11.13 -1.45
CA ALA A 41 -8.83 -10.77 -2.76
C ALA A 41 -7.74 -10.90 -3.84
N GLY A 42 -6.57 -10.29 -3.62
CA GLY A 42 -5.46 -10.32 -4.57
C GLY A 42 -4.91 -11.72 -4.83
N SER A 43 -4.83 -12.55 -3.79
CA SER A 43 -4.42 -13.94 -3.93
C SER A 43 -5.33 -14.71 -4.91
N ARG A 44 -6.63 -14.55 -4.82
CA ARG A 44 -7.61 -15.33 -5.60
C ARG A 44 -7.92 -14.71 -6.95
N LEU A 45 -8.11 -13.40 -7.00
CA LEU A 45 -8.66 -12.72 -8.16
C LEU A 45 -7.58 -12.18 -9.12
N SER A 46 -6.36 -11.93 -8.65
CA SER A 46 -5.31 -11.34 -9.48
C SER A 46 -4.44 -12.37 -10.24
N LEU A 47 -3.83 -11.92 -11.34
CA LEU A 47 -2.82 -12.69 -12.07
C LEU A 47 -1.59 -12.95 -11.19
N SER A 48 -1.10 -11.95 -10.46
CA SER A 48 0.08 -12.06 -9.60
C SER A 48 -0.13 -13.01 -8.42
N GLY A 49 -1.32 -12.98 -7.79
CA GLY A 49 -1.67 -13.93 -6.74
C GLY A 49 -1.70 -15.37 -7.23
N ARG A 50 -2.33 -15.61 -8.40
CA ARG A 50 -2.34 -16.95 -9.03
C ARG A 50 -0.94 -17.43 -9.42
N ALA A 51 -0.11 -16.54 -9.99
CA ALA A 51 1.27 -16.86 -10.35
C ALA A 51 2.13 -17.15 -9.13
N GLY A 52 2.03 -16.35 -8.09
CA GLY A 52 2.75 -16.52 -6.82
C GLY A 52 2.39 -17.85 -6.14
N ARG A 53 1.10 -18.21 -6.04
CA ARG A 53 0.69 -19.49 -5.48
C ARG A 53 1.23 -20.67 -6.27
N ARG A 54 1.12 -20.66 -7.62
CA ARG A 54 1.70 -21.70 -8.47
C ARG A 54 3.22 -21.81 -8.36
N PHE A 55 3.91 -20.70 -8.17
CA PHE A 55 5.33 -20.68 -7.88
C PHE A 55 5.61 -21.37 -6.54
N ALA A 56 4.97 -20.95 -5.47
CA ALA A 56 5.15 -21.52 -4.14
C ALA A 56 4.81 -23.03 -4.08
N GLU A 57 3.78 -23.48 -4.81
CA GLU A 57 3.38 -24.89 -4.86
C GLU A 57 4.48 -25.82 -5.37
N ARG A 58 5.35 -25.33 -6.26
CA ARG A 58 6.47 -26.13 -6.84
C ARG A 58 7.67 -26.26 -5.91
N LEU A 59 7.73 -25.47 -4.85
CA LEU A 59 8.87 -25.48 -3.93
C LEU A 59 8.70 -26.57 -2.87
N SER A 60 9.80 -27.24 -2.54
CA SER A 60 9.87 -28.17 -1.41
C SER A 60 10.63 -27.47 -0.28
N GLU A 61 9.91 -26.94 0.69
CA GLU A 61 10.41 -26.13 1.79
C GLU A 61 9.75 -26.51 3.10
N LYS A 62 10.21 -25.94 4.22
CA LYS A 62 9.52 -26.04 5.50
C LYS A 62 8.12 -25.41 5.40
N GLU A 63 7.15 -26.02 6.06
CA GLU A 63 5.76 -25.57 6.11
C GLU A 63 5.52 -24.67 7.33
N GLU A 64 6.17 -23.51 7.36
CA GLU A 64 6.19 -22.59 8.50
C GLU A 64 5.02 -21.59 8.50
N ALA A 65 4.64 -21.09 7.32
CA ALA A 65 3.69 -20.00 7.22
C ALA A 65 2.67 -20.20 6.10
N VAL A 66 1.47 -19.68 6.30
CA VAL A 66 0.33 -19.77 5.38
C VAL A 66 0.60 -18.99 4.09
N ILE A 67 0.35 -19.65 2.96
CA ILE A 67 0.12 -18.97 1.67
C ILE A 67 -1.38 -18.64 1.59
N ALA A 68 -1.74 -17.37 1.73
CA ALA A 68 -3.13 -16.95 1.74
C ALA A 68 -3.90 -17.37 0.47
N GLY A 69 -5.14 -17.79 0.64
CA GLY A 69 -5.97 -18.27 -0.47
C GLY A 69 -5.54 -19.62 -1.02
N SER A 70 -4.74 -20.41 -0.28
CA SER A 70 -4.34 -21.78 -0.62
C SER A 70 -4.51 -22.71 0.58
N ARG A 71 -4.23 -24.00 0.38
CA ARG A 71 -4.27 -25.05 1.42
C ARG A 71 -2.89 -25.43 1.94
N PHE A 72 -1.84 -24.83 1.45
CA PHE A 72 -0.48 -25.20 1.79
C PHE A 72 0.27 -24.06 2.50
N ARG A 73 1.36 -24.44 3.14
CA ARG A 73 2.29 -23.57 3.86
C ARG A 73 3.65 -23.65 3.19
N ARG A 74 4.49 -22.63 3.38
CA ARG A 74 5.88 -22.61 2.92
C ARG A 74 6.75 -21.90 3.96
N SER A 75 8.05 -21.83 3.69
CA SER A 75 8.94 -21.01 4.52
C SER A 75 8.41 -19.58 4.67
N SER A 76 8.69 -18.96 5.80
CA SER A 76 8.26 -17.59 6.07
C SER A 76 8.71 -16.60 4.98
N MET A 77 9.88 -16.83 4.37
CA MET A 77 10.38 -16.02 3.24
C MET A 77 9.53 -16.18 1.98
N THR A 78 9.17 -17.40 1.61
CA THR A 78 8.32 -17.64 0.42
C THR A 78 6.90 -17.18 0.68
N ALA A 79 6.35 -17.41 1.87
CA ALA A 79 5.02 -16.93 2.24
C ALA A 79 4.93 -15.40 2.18
N SER A 80 5.91 -14.69 2.74
CA SER A 80 5.93 -13.21 2.68
C SER A 80 6.09 -12.68 1.27
N LEU A 81 6.90 -13.31 0.41
CA LEU A 81 7.00 -12.94 -1.01
C LEU A 81 5.65 -13.04 -1.71
N VAL A 82 5.00 -14.20 -1.64
CA VAL A 82 3.75 -14.47 -2.38
C VAL A 82 2.59 -13.67 -1.83
N ASN A 83 2.48 -13.59 -0.51
CA ASN A 83 1.43 -12.83 0.16
C ASN A 83 1.60 -11.32 -0.06
N GLY A 84 2.83 -10.79 -0.05
CA GLY A 84 3.11 -9.39 -0.38
C GLY A 84 2.78 -9.04 -1.84
N MET A 85 3.08 -9.93 -2.78
CA MET A 85 2.65 -9.77 -4.17
C MET A 85 1.12 -9.70 -4.28
N ALA A 86 0.41 -10.55 -3.57
CA ALA A 86 -1.05 -10.61 -3.60
C ALA A 86 -1.68 -9.36 -2.95
N ALA A 87 -1.17 -8.89 -1.82
CA ALA A 87 -1.67 -7.72 -1.11
C ALA A 87 -1.68 -6.44 -1.96
N HIS A 88 -0.70 -6.29 -2.87
CA HIS A 88 -0.57 -5.11 -3.75
C HIS A 88 -1.32 -5.24 -5.08
N ALA A 89 -1.82 -6.44 -5.40
CA ALA A 89 -2.21 -6.79 -6.77
C ALA A 89 -3.47 -6.11 -7.30
N LEU A 90 -4.35 -5.64 -6.43
CA LEU A 90 -5.65 -5.07 -6.80
C LEU A 90 -5.78 -3.57 -6.50
N GLU A 91 -4.68 -2.89 -6.16
CA GLU A 91 -4.68 -1.45 -5.81
C GLU A 91 -5.66 -1.11 -4.67
N LEU A 92 -5.79 -2.02 -3.69
CA LEU A 92 -6.68 -1.87 -2.53
C LEU A 92 -5.95 -1.53 -1.23
N ASP A 93 -4.64 -1.77 -1.21
CA ASP A 93 -3.76 -1.59 -0.07
C ASP A 93 -3.58 -0.12 0.33
N ASP A 94 -3.30 0.11 1.60
CA ASP A 94 -3.09 1.42 2.18
C ASP A 94 -1.92 2.22 1.55
N GLY A 95 -1.69 3.43 2.00
CA GLY A 95 -0.54 4.20 1.50
C GLY A 95 -0.30 5.51 2.23
N SER A 96 0.80 6.17 1.90
CA SER A 96 1.19 7.46 2.43
C SER A 96 1.34 8.49 1.31
N LYS A 97 0.71 9.65 1.48
CA LYS A 97 0.87 10.79 0.56
C LYS A 97 2.29 11.36 0.61
N HIS A 98 2.85 11.45 1.81
CA HIS A 98 4.16 12.06 2.03
C HIS A 98 5.31 11.14 1.59
N ALA A 99 5.22 9.85 1.91
CA ALA A 99 6.23 8.88 1.52
C ALA A 99 6.04 8.30 0.10
N THR A 100 4.91 8.58 -0.57
CA THR A 100 4.55 8.03 -1.90
C THR A 100 4.73 6.50 -1.94
N TYR A 101 4.22 5.80 -0.94
CA TYR A 101 4.58 4.44 -0.60
C TYR A 101 3.38 3.67 -0.03
N HIS A 102 3.34 2.35 -0.24
CA HIS A 102 2.29 1.43 0.22
C HIS A 102 2.86 0.44 1.26
N PRO A 103 2.90 0.79 2.55
CA PRO A 103 3.56 -0.01 3.58
C PRO A 103 2.89 -1.35 3.86
N GLY A 104 1.55 -1.37 3.90
CA GLY A 104 0.77 -2.55 4.25
C GLY A 104 1.09 -3.77 3.41
N ALA A 105 1.22 -3.58 2.09
CA ALA A 105 1.48 -4.66 1.15
C ALA A 105 2.77 -5.46 1.42
N SER A 106 3.73 -4.88 2.14
CA SER A 106 4.99 -5.55 2.48
C SER A 106 5.04 -5.97 3.94
N ILE A 107 4.72 -5.04 4.85
CA ILE A 107 4.96 -5.19 6.28
C ILE A 107 3.98 -6.18 6.91
N VAL A 108 2.69 -6.10 6.60
CA VAL A 108 1.69 -6.99 7.19
C VAL A 108 1.89 -8.45 6.74
N PRO A 109 2.02 -8.76 5.42
CA PRO A 109 2.29 -10.14 4.99
C PRO A 109 3.58 -10.71 5.56
N MET A 110 4.65 -9.90 5.65
CA MET A 110 5.91 -10.31 6.26
C MET A 110 5.74 -10.60 7.75
N SER A 111 5.08 -9.70 8.49
CA SER A 111 4.88 -9.85 9.93
C SER A 111 4.01 -11.06 10.27
N LEU A 112 2.98 -11.35 9.48
CA LEU A 112 2.17 -12.56 9.63
C LEU A 112 3.00 -13.82 9.35
N ALA A 113 3.75 -13.86 8.24
CA ALA A 113 4.49 -15.06 7.85
C ALA A 113 5.66 -15.36 8.81
N LEU A 114 6.46 -14.35 9.18
CA LEU A 114 7.54 -14.56 10.14
C LEU A 114 7.00 -14.79 11.55
N GLY A 115 5.96 -14.06 11.93
CA GLY A 115 5.33 -14.19 13.24
C GLY A 115 4.70 -15.56 13.46
N GLU A 116 4.12 -16.17 12.41
CA GLU A 116 3.61 -17.53 12.44
C GLU A 116 4.74 -18.55 12.61
N ALA A 117 5.85 -18.36 11.89
CA ALA A 117 7.02 -19.24 11.99
C ALA A 117 7.73 -19.18 13.36
N GLU A 118 7.73 -18.01 14.00
CA GLU A 118 8.38 -17.77 15.31
C GLU A 118 7.40 -17.91 16.49
N GLY A 119 6.10 -18.17 16.27
CA GLY A 119 5.09 -18.38 17.31
C GLY A 119 4.82 -17.12 18.16
N ILE A 120 4.77 -15.94 17.56
CA ILE A 120 4.62 -14.68 18.30
C ILE A 120 3.19 -14.42 18.77
N SER A 121 3.06 -13.60 19.82
CA SER A 121 1.77 -13.09 20.28
C SER A 121 1.22 -11.96 19.37
N GLY A 122 -0.08 -11.70 19.50
CA GLY A 122 -0.71 -10.57 18.83
C GLY A 122 -0.17 -9.21 19.29
N VAL A 123 0.28 -9.10 20.53
CA VAL A 123 0.98 -7.91 21.05
C VAL A 123 2.27 -7.67 20.23
N ARG A 124 3.08 -8.71 20.07
CA ARG A 124 4.33 -8.62 19.29
C ARG A 124 4.05 -8.31 17.81
N LEU A 125 2.97 -8.84 17.23
CA LEU A 125 2.53 -8.51 15.88
C LEU A 125 2.22 -7.01 15.73
N VAL A 126 1.49 -6.42 16.70
CA VAL A 126 1.18 -4.97 16.71
C VAL A 126 2.47 -4.14 16.80
N GLU A 127 3.40 -4.50 17.69
CA GLU A 127 4.71 -3.84 17.81
C GLU A 127 5.48 -3.88 16.48
N ALA A 128 5.52 -5.03 15.82
CA ALA A 128 6.22 -5.23 14.55
C ALA A 128 5.61 -4.38 13.42
N ILE A 129 4.29 -4.38 13.29
CA ILE A 129 3.58 -3.55 12.30
C ILE A 129 3.92 -2.07 12.54
N VAL A 130 3.78 -1.58 13.78
CA VAL A 130 4.05 -0.17 14.10
C VAL A 130 5.49 0.21 13.82
N ALA A 131 6.48 -0.61 14.25
CA ALA A 131 7.89 -0.37 13.99
C ALA A 131 8.21 -0.30 12.49
N GLY A 132 7.69 -1.27 11.72
CA GLY A 132 7.91 -1.34 10.29
C GLY A 132 7.34 -0.15 9.53
N TYR A 133 6.08 0.21 9.82
CA TYR A 133 5.47 1.39 9.20
C TYR A 133 6.20 2.68 9.59
N GLU A 134 6.45 2.91 10.87
CA GLU A 134 7.06 4.17 11.32
C GLU A 134 8.44 4.38 10.72
N VAL A 135 9.32 3.36 10.75
CA VAL A 135 10.67 3.44 10.17
C VAL A 135 10.61 3.75 8.67
N SER A 136 9.84 2.98 7.91
CA SER A 136 9.78 3.15 6.45
C SER A 136 9.10 4.44 6.02
N LEU A 137 8.04 4.87 6.71
CA LEU A 137 7.35 6.12 6.41
C LEU A 137 8.25 7.35 6.63
N ARG A 138 9.11 7.33 7.65
CA ARG A 138 10.09 8.38 7.89
C ARG A 138 11.15 8.45 6.81
N ILE A 139 11.71 7.29 6.44
CA ILE A 139 12.67 7.19 5.32
C ILE A 139 12.01 7.71 4.04
N GLY A 140 10.78 7.26 3.74
CA GLY A 140 10.06 7.65 2.54
C GLY A 140 9.72 9.14 2.50
N THR A 141 9.30 9.73 3.61
CA THR A 141 8.99 11.17 3.69
C THR A 141 10.24 12.03 3.45
N ALA A 142 11.41 11.57 3.89
CA ALA A 142 12.67 12.29 3.72
C ALA A 142 13.16 12.39 2.27
N ILE A 143 12.77 11.46 1.40
CA ILE A 143 13.32 11.37 0.02
C ILE A 143 12.30 11.60 -1.09
N ASN A 144 11.01 11.60 -0.79
CA ASN A 144 9.98 11.83 -1.80
C ASN A 144 9.54 13.31 -1.85
N PRO A 145 9.09 13.79 -3.02
CA PRO A 145 8.79 13.03 -4.25
C PRO A 145 9.99 12.75 -5.16
N GLY A 146 11.19 13.28 -4.88
CA GLY A 146 12.35 13.19 -5.76
C GLY A 146 12.73 11.75 -6.14
N HIS A 147 12.71 10.84 -5.17
CA HIS A 147 12.99 9.43 -5.38
C HIS A 147 12.01 8.76 -6.39
N TYR A 148 10.70 8.98 -6.22
CA TYR A 148 9.70 8.47 -7.16
C TYR A 148 9.87 9.06 -8.57
N LEU A 149 10.13 10.37 -8.66
CA LEU A 149 10.29 11.07 -9.95
C LEU A 149 11.53 10.60 -10.74
N ARG A 150 12.53 10.03 -10.07
CA ARG A 150 13.70 9.38 -10.70
C ARG A 150 13.39 7.99 -11.26
N GLY A 151 12.17 7.48 -11.09
CA GLY A 151 11.72 6.20 -11.62
C GLY A 151 11.90 5.02 -10.68
N PHE A 152 12.18 5.25 -9.39
CA PHE A 152 12.18 4.20 -8.39
C PHE A 152 10.76 3.93 -7.87
N HIS A 153 10.45 2.67 -7.55
CA HIS A 153 9.21 2.30 -6.88
C HIS A 153 9.40 2.25 -5.36
N PRO A 154 8.91 3.25 -4.61
CA PRO A 154 9.14 3.35 -3.17
C PRO A 154 8.65 2.11 -2.39
N THR A 155 7.56 1.47 -2.85
CA THR A 155 7.02 0.22 -2.27
C THR A 155 7.96 -0.99 -2.40
N GLY A 156 9.04 -0.88 -3.14
CA GLY A 156 10.11 -1.88 -3.18
C GLY A 156 11.35 -1.39 -2.45
N THR A 157 11.82 -0.19 -2.81
CA THR A 157 13.10 0.33 -2.33
C THR A 157 13.10 0.77 -0.87
N ILE A 158 11.99 1.34 -0.37
CA ILE A 158 11.84 1.80 1.02
C ILE A 158 11.29 0.69 1.90
N ALA A 159 10.36 -0.12 1.37
CA ALA A 159 9.70 -1.17 2.13
C ALA A 159 10.66 -2.16 2.79
N VAL A 160 11.82 -2.41 2.17
CA VAL A 160 12.82 -3.34 2.73
C VAL A 160 13.30 -2.90 4.11
N PHE A 161 13.45 -1.61 4.37
CA PHE A 161 13.81 -1.11 5.70
C PHE A 161 12.66 -1.29 6.70
N GLY A 162 11.41 -1.05 6.27
CA GLY A 162 10.24 -1.28 7.11
C GLY A 162 10.06 -2.74 7.48
N THR A 163 10.16 -3.63 6.50
CA THR A 163 10.06 -5.07 6.74
C THR A 163 11.22 -5.59 7.59
N THR A 164 12.43 -5.02 7.44
CA THR A 164 13.57 -5.34 8.31
C THR A 164 13.33 -4.87 9.74
N ALA A 165 12.77 -3.67 9.95
CA ALA A 165 12.41 -3.19 11.29
C ALA A 165 11.37 -4.11 11.96
N ALA A 166 10.32 -4.48 11.23
CA ALA A 166 9.31 -5.39 11.74
C ALA A 166 9.89 -6.79 12.03
N ALA A 167 10.76 -7.31 11.15
CA ALA A 167 11.42 -8.59 11.37
C ALA A 167 12.39 -8.56 12.57
N ALA A 168 13.16 -7.48 12.72
CA ALA A 168 14.03 -7.26 13.87
C ALA A 168 13.23 -7.26 15.18
N LYS A 169 12.02 -6.65 15.16
CA LYS A 169 11.12 -6.65 16.31
C LYS A 169 10.60 -8.05 16.62
N ILE A 170 10.18 -8.82 15.63
CA ILE A 170 9.72 -10.20 15.78
C ILE A 170 10.82 -11.10 16.35
N LEU A 171 12.04 -10.98 15.84
CA LEU A 171 13.20 -11.78 16.21
C LEU A 171 13.91 -11.29 17.49
N ASP A 172 13.41 -10.22 18.11
CA ASP A 172 13.97 -9.59 19.32
C ASP A 172 15.45 -9.18 19.18
N LEU A 173 15.82 -8.62 18.03
CA LEU A 173 17.18 -8.19 17.77
C LEU A 173 17.59 -7.03 18.68
N SER A 174 18.82 -7.08 19.17
CA SER A 174 19.45 -5.96 19.86
C SER A 174 19.58 -4.74 18.93
N PRO A 175 19.77 -3.51 19.47
CA PRO A 175 20.02 -2.32 18.66
C PRO A 175 21.18 -2.50 17.67
N GLN A 176 22.26 -3.17 18.07
CA GLN A 176 23.43 -3.39 17.22
C GLN A 176 23.13 -4.38 16.08
N GLU A 177 22.45 -5.49 16.36
CA GLU A 177 22.00 -6.43 15.31
C GLU A 177 21.03 -5.76 14.34
N THR A 178 20.14 -4.89 14.86
CA THR A 178 19.21 -4.12 14.03
C THR A 178 19.93 -3.14 13.10
N VAL A 179 21.03 -2.50 13.54
CA VAL A 179 21.91 -1.69 12.68
C VAL A 179 22.46 -2.54 11.54
N HIS A 180 22.98 -3.73 11.85
CA HIS A 180 23.50 -4.64 10.83
C HIS A 180 22.40 -5.12 9.87
N ALA A 181 21.21 -5.43 10.39
CA ALA A 181 20.05 -5.79 9.57
C ALA A 181 19.66 -4.68 8.59
N PHE A 182 19.60 -3.41 9.03
CA PHE A 182 19.38 -2.28 8.12
C PHE A 182 20.50 -2.14 7.09
N GLY A 183 21.76 -2.35 7.50
CA GLY A 183 22.92 -2.33 6.59
C GLY A 183 22.80 -3.36 5.47
N LEU A 184 22.35 -4.56 5.78
CA LEU A 184 22.09 -5.61 4.79
C LEU A 184 20.87 -5.27 3.91
N ALA A 185 19.80 -4.75 4.50
CA ALA A 185 18.58 -4.34 3.79
C ALA A 185 18.85 -3.28 2.71
N GLY A 186 19.70 -2.31 2.98
CA GLY A 186 20.08 -1.28 2.00
C GLY A 186 20.68 -1.85 0.72
N SER A 187 21.44 -2.95 0.83
CA SER A 187 21.99 -3.66 -0.34
C SER A 187 20.94 -4.44 -1.14
N LEU A 188 19.75 -4.65 -0.58
CA LEU A 188 18.63 -5.38 -1.19
C LEU A 188 17.50 -4.46 -1.66
N ALA A 189 17.64 -3.15 -1.49
CA ALA A 189 16.66 -2.15 -1.92
C ALA A 189 16.50 -2.18 -3.44
N SER A 190 15.31 -2.51 -3.93
CA SER A 190 15.06 -2.67 -5.37
C SER A 190 13.62 -2.37 -5.77
N GLY A 191 13.44 -1.96 -7.02
CA GLY A 191 12.13 -1.67 -7.62
C GLY A 191 12.20 -0.41 -8.49
N ILE A 192 11.73 -0.53 -9.75
CA ILE A 192 11.70 0.58 -10.73
C ILE A 192 10.32 0.68 -11.37
N ASN A 193 9.94 1.89 -11.81
CA ASN A 193 8.60 2.23 -12.27
C ASN A 193 8.34 1.96 -13.76
N GLN A 194 9.21 1.25 -14.47
CA GLN A 194 8.97 0.94 -15.90
C GLN A 194 7.61 0.24 -16.13
N TYR A 195 7.11 -0.51 -15.14
CA TYR A 195 5.79 -1.14 -15.19
C TYR A 195 4.63 -0.16 -15.43
N GLU A 196 4.76 1.12 -15.03
CA GLU A 196 3.72 2.14 -15.26
C GLU A 196 3.54 2.42 -16.75
N ILE A 197 4.62 2.36 -17.52
CA ILE A 197 4.60 2.56 -18.98
C ILE A 197 4.02 1.33 -19.68
N ASP A 198 4.43 0.13 -19.25
CA ASP A 198 4.10 -1.12 -19.92
C ASP A 198 2.77 -1.73 -19.45
N GLY A 199 2.23 -1.26 -18.31
CA GLY A 199 1.07 -1.89 -17.65
C GLY A 199 1.38 -3.29 -17.12
N ALA A 200 2.66 -3.55 -16.80
CA ALA A 200 3.12 -4.88 -16.40
C ALA A 200 2.87 -5.14 -14.91
N VAL A 201 2.41 -6.36 -14.58
CA VAL A 201 2.15 -6.76 -13.20
C VAL A 201 3.42 -7.01 -12.36
N SER A 202 4.61 -6.77 -12.93
CA SER A 202 5.88 -6.79 -12.20
C SER A 202 5.92 -5.80 -11.03
N LYS A 203 5.09 -4.75 -11.05
CA LYS A 203 4.81 -3.88 -9.91
C LYS A 203 4.62 -4.68 -8.61
N HIS A 204 3.81 -5.72 -8.67
CA HIS A 204 3.40 -6.49 -7.49
C HIS A 204 4.54 -7.34 -6.90
N LEU A 205 5.58 -7.64 -7.68
CA LEU A 205 6.78 -8.32 -7.18
C LEU A 205 7.52 -7.50 -6.11
N HIS A 206 7.51 -6.16 -6.24
CA HIS A 206 8.34 -5.29 -5.41
C HIS A 206 8.02 -5.38 -3.91
N PRO A 207 6.75 -5.24 -3.44
CA PRO A 207 6.44 -5.40 -2.02
C PRO A 207 6.72 -6.81 -1.51
N GLY A 208 6.43 -7.85 -2.30
CA GLY A 208 6.76 -9.21 -1.90
C GLY A 208 8.26 -9.46 -1.76
N ASN A 209 9.06 -8.91 -2.70
CA ASN A 209 10.52 -9.00 -2.62
C ASN A 209 11.06 -8.24 -1.40
N ALA A 210 10.54 -7.05 -1.11
CA ALA A 210 10.88 -6.30 0.09
C ALA A 210 10.52 -7.06 1.37
N ALA A 211 9.35 -7.71 1.41
CA ALA A 211 8.91 -8.55 2.52
C ALA A 211 9.89 -9.69 2.80
N ARG A 212 10.23 -10.47 1.77
CA ARG A 212 11.22 -11.55 1.87
C ARG A 212 12.61 -11.05 2.29
N ASN A 213 13.07 -9.97 1.68
CA ASN A 213 14.39 -9.40 1.93
C ASN A 213 14.53 -8.82 3.34
N GLY A 214 13.44 -8.33 3.94
CA GLY A 214 13.43 -7.91 5.34
C GLY A 214 13.70 -9.07 6.29
N ILE A 215 13.05 -10.22 6.08
CA ILE A 215 13.32 -11.44 6.85
C ILE A 215 14.79 -11.88 6.67
N LEU A 216 15.25 -11.95 5.42
CA LEU A 216 16.62 -12.36 5.10
C LEU A 216 17.64 -11.47 5.83
N SER A 217 17.48 -10.15 5.77
CA SER A 217 18.38 -9.20 6.41
C SER A 217 18.42 -9.36 7.93
N ALA A 218 17.27 -9.53 8.57
CA ALA A 218 17.17 -9.68 10.01
C ALA A 218 17.76 -11.02 10.48
N MET A 219 17.49 -12.13 9.77
CA MET A 219 18.04 -13.44 10.11
C MET A 219 19.55 -13.51 9.94
N LEU A 220 20.08 -12.96 8.84
CA LEU A 220 21.54 -12.92 8.64
C LEU A 220 22.25 -12.07 9.69
N ALA A 221 21.66 -10.95 10.12
CA ALA A 221 22.21 -10.14 11.20
C ALA A 221 22.17 -10.87 12.54
N ARG A 222 21.07 -11.59 12.86
CA ARG A 222 20.95 -12.47 14.04
C ARG A 222 22.04 -13.55 14.06
N ASP A 223 22.37 -14.09 12.89
CA ASP A 223 23.42 -15.10 12.73
C ASP A 223 24.85 -14.50 12.65
N GLY A 224 25.02 -13.20 12.91
CA GLY A 224 26.31 -12.51 13.04
C GLY A 224 26.84 -11.87 11.76
N MET A 225 26.08 -11.84 10.65
CA MET A 225 26.51 -11.12 9.45
C MET A 225 26.43 -9.60 9.68
N THR A 226 27.50 -8.88 9.38
CA THR A 226 27.56 -7.44 9.55
C THR A 226 27.11 -6.69 8.29
N GLY A 227 26.40 -5.57 8.47
CA GLY A 227 26.07 -4.59 7.45
C GLY A 227 26.65 -3.21 7.79
N PRO A 228 26.71 -2.27 6.82
CA PRO A 228 27.19 -0.91 7.06
C PRO A 228 26.37 -0.20 8.13
N SER A 229 27.03 0.42 9.12
CA SER A 229 26.36 1.09 10.24
C SER A 229 25.71 2.43 9.89
N GLU A 230 26.12 3.05 8.78
CA GLU A 230 25.58 4.31 8.26
C GLU A 230 24.90 4.09 6.90
N ILE A 231 24.15 2.98 6.76
CA ILE A 231 23.56 2.60 5.47
C ILE A 231 22.59 3.64 4.91
N LEU A 232 21.91 4.40 5.76
CA LEU A 232 21.00 5.44 5.33
C LEU A 232 21.73 6.71 4.91
N GLU A 233 22.55 7.28 5.80
CA GLU A 233 23.15 8.61 5.70
C GLU A 233 24.60 8.66 5.20
N GLY A 234 25.28 7.53 5.14
CA GLY A 234 26.68 7.47 4.71
C GLY A 234 26.91 8.01 3.30
N SER A 235 28.13 8.39 2.96
CA SER A 235 28.51 8.99 1.66
C SER A 235 28.21 8.09 0.45
N LEU A 236 28.08 6.79 0.66
CA LEU A 236 27.62 5.79 -0.32
C LEU A 236 26.33 5.10 0.16
N GLY A 237 25.63 5.70 1.11
CA GLY A 237 24.43 5.18 1.71
C GLY A 237 23.17 5.41 0.84
N PHE A 238 22.06 4.88 1.34
CA PHE A 238 20.79 4.86 0.61
C PHE A 238 20.31 6.26 0.19
N PHE A 239 20.34 7.23 1.08
CA PHE A 239 19.92 8.60 0.76
C PHE A 239 20.76 9.22 -0.34
N HIS A 240 22.09 9.03 -0.28
CA HIS A 240 23.00 9.56 -1.29
C HIS A 240 22.77 8.91 -2.67
N CYS A 241 22.57 7.59 -2.71
CA CYS A 241 22.40 6.85 -3.96
C CYS A 241 21.02 7.02 -4.58
N PHE A 242 19.95 7.15 -3.76
CA PHE A 242 18.56 7.06 -4.21
C PHE A 242 17.80 8.39 -4.18
N ALA A 243 18.36 9.47 -3.62
CA ALA A 243 17.71 10.77 -3.55
C ALA A 243 18.67 11.91 -3.92
N GLU A 244 18.13 13.00 -4.49
CA GLU A 244 18.95 14.17 -4.83
C GLU A 244 19.11 15.14 -3.65
N ASN A 245 18.01 15.46 -2.97
CA ASN A 245 17.97 16.42 -1.86
C ASN A 245 17.12 15.86 -0.72
N PRO A 246 17.60 14.83 0.02
CA PRO A 246 16.84 14.26 1.12
C PRO A 246 16.76 15.23 2.30
N ASP A 247 15.56 15.34 2.90
CA ASP A 247 15.40 16.05 4.17
C ASP A 247 15.69 15.10 5.34
N LEU A 248 16.95 14.97 5.69
CA LEU A 248 17.43 14.05 6.73
C LEU A 248 16.87 14.37 8.13
N ALA A 249 16.45 15.62 8.38
CA ALA A 249 15.87 16.00 9.67
C ALA A 249 14.55 15.28 9.93
N LEU A 250 13.75 14.99 8.89
CA LEU A 250 12.46 14.31 9.00
C LEU A 250 12.59 12.85 9.46
N VAL A 251 13.73 12.22 9.24
CA VAL A 251 13.95 10.80 9.58
C VAL A 251 13.78 10.53 11.08
N THR A 252 14.27 11.43 11.91
CA THR A 252 14.26 11.22 13.37
C THR A 252 13.59 12.35 14.17
N ALA A 253 13.01 13.36 13.51
CA ALA A 253 12.29 14.44 14.19
C ALA A 253 11.13 13.89 15.02
N ASN A 254 11.13 14.16 16.33
CA ASN A 254 10.08 13.71 17.26
C ASN A 254 9.74 12.21 17.14
N LEU A 255 10.74 11.35 16.89
CA LEU A 255 10.59 9.89 16.78
C LEU A 255 9.98 9.32 18.07
N GLY A 256 8.89 8.54 17.93
CA GLY A 256 8.13 7.99 19.07
C GLY A 256 7.11 8.96 19.70
N ILE A 257 7.03 10.21 19.23
CA ILE A 257 6.09 11.24 19.71
C ILE A 257 5.13 11.62 18.56
N ASP A 258 5.66 12.03 17.41
CA ASP A 258 4.89 12.36 16.21
C ASP A 258 4.91 11.17 15.25
N TRP A 259 3.80 10.46 15.18
CA TRP A 259 3.68 9.21 14.46
C TRP A 259 3.34 9.44 12.98
N HIS A 260 4.28 9.20 12.06
CA HIS A 260 4.02 9.16 10.62
C HIS A 260 3.04 8.03 10.26
N PHE A 261 3.01 6.97 11.04
CA PHE A 261 2.07 5.87 10.96
C PHE A 261 0.59 6.31 10.98
N LEU A 262 0.26 7.38 11.71
CA LEU A 262 -1.09 7.94 11.76
C LEU A 262 -1.48 8.78 10.55
N ARG A 263 -0.57 8.98 9.59
CA ARG A 263 -0.76 9.80 8.38
C ARG A 263 -0.97 8.98 7.11
N ILE A 264 -1.23 7.69 7.23
CA ILE A 264 -1.56 6.82 6.10
C ILE A 264 -3.02 7.00 5.69
N TYR A 265 -3.31 6.70 4.43
CA TYR A 265 -4.66 6.63 3.89
C TYR A 265 -5.07 5.18 3.63
N PHE A 266 -6.37 4.90 3.67
CA PHE A 266 -6.97 3.69 3.16
C PHE A 266 -7.70 3.94 1.84
N LYS A 267 -7.83 2.93 0.99
CA LYS A 267 -8.44 3.03 -0.34
C LYS A 267 -9.86 2.45 -0.34
N PRO A 268 -10.92 3.26 -0.52
CA PRO A 268 -12.27 2.74 -0.72
C PRO A 268 -12.49 2.11 -2.11
N PHE A 269 -11.68 2.45 -3.10
CA PHE A 269 -11.76 1.93 -4.47
C PHE A 269 -10.50 1.17 -4.86
N CYS A 270 -10.63 0.19 -5.77
CA CYS A 270 -9.51 -0.64 -6.26
C CYS A 270 -8.72 0.04 -7.39
N SER A 271 -8.18 1.22 -7.12
CA SER A 271 -7.46 2.03 -8.11
C SER A 271 -6.31 2.85 -7.49
N CYS A 272 -5.50 3.48 -8.34
CA CYS A 272 -4.48 4.43 -7.92
C CYS A 272 -5.11 5.58 -7.13
N ARG A 273 -4.40 6.08 -6.12
CA ARG A 273 -4.94 7.12 -5.23
C ARG A 273 -5.40 8.38 -5.95
N TYR A 274 -4.75 8.79 -7.04
CA TYR A 274 -5.18 9.95 -7.82
C TYR A 274 -6.56 9.74 -8.47
N VAL A 275 -6.88 8.52 -8.88
CA VAL A 275 -8.18 8.18 -9.48
C VAL A 275 -9.34 8.36 -8.48
N HIS A 276 -9.10 8.15 -7.18
CA HIS A 276 -10.11 8.33 -6.13
C HIS A 276 -10.65 9.76 -6.08
N TYR A 277 -9.77 10.77 -6.21
CA TYR A 277 -10.19 12.17 -6.24
C TYR A 277 -11.13 12.46 -7.41
N ALA A 278 -10.84 11.87 -8.59
CA ALA A 278 -11.67 12.00 -9.78
C ALA A 278 -13.03 11.29 -9.59
N ILE A 279 -13.03 10.08 -9.06
CA ILE A 279 -14.25 9.31 -8.75
C ILE A 279 -15.15 10.11 -7.82
N GLU A 280 -14.64 10.60 -6.70
CA GLU A 280 -15.43 11.36 -5.72
C GLU A 280 -15.93 12.70 -6.27
N ALA A 281 -15.12 13.40 -7.05
CA ALA A 281 -15.56 14.62 -7.71
C ALA A 281 -16.71 14.33 -8.68
N THR A 282 -16.60 13.27 -9.49
CA THR A 282 -17.66 12.84 -10.41
C THR A 282 -18.95 12.45 -9.67
N GLN A 283 -18.84 11.74 -8.55
CA GLN A 283 -20.01 11.40 -7.72
C GLN A 283 -20.70 12.67 -7.18
N LYS A 284 -19.93 13.67 -6.70
CA LYS A 284 -20.48 14.96 -6.27
C LYS A 284 -21.11 15.76 -7.41
N ASP A 285 -20.60 15.65 -8.62
CA ASP A 285 -21.21 16.28 -9.81
C ASP A 285 -22.56 15.64 -10.10
N LEU A 286 -22.67 14.30 -9.99
CA LEU A 286 -23.92 13.56 -10.18
C LEU A 286 -24.96 13.85 -9.08
N GLU A 287 -24.51 14.16 -7.85
CA GLU A 287 -25.41 14.62 -6.76
C GLU A 287 -26.03 16.01 -7.09
N GLN A 288 -25.30 16.89 -7.78
CA GLN A 288 -25.82 18.18 -8.22
C GLN A 288 -26.87 18.02 -9.32
N ARG A 289 -26.60 17.15 -10.28
CA ARG A 289 -27.51 16.80 -11.37
C ARG A 289 -27.07 15.51 -12.08
N PRO A 290 -28.01 14.72 -12.62
CA PRO A 290 -27.68 13.58 -13.47
C PRO A 290 -27.12 14.04 -14.81
N PHE A 291 -26.12 13.27 -15.31
CA PHE A 291 -25.54 13.39 -16.66
C PHE A 291 -25.69 12.03 -17.36
N PRO A 292 -26.76 11.81 -18.17
CA PRO A 292 -26.86 10.61 -18.99
C PRO A 292 -25.61 10.48 -19.87
N PRO A 293 -24.95 9.31 -19.88
CA PRO A 293 -23.68 9.14 -20.60
C PRO A 293 -23.74 9.62 -22.07
N GLU A 294 -24.85 9.36 -22.75
CA GLU A 294 -25.07 9.72 -24.17
C GLU A 294 -25.21 11.24 -24.39
N GLU A 295 -25.55 12.00 -23.37
CA GLU A 295 -25.68 13.46 -23.45
C GLU A 295 -24.37 14.19 -23.12
N ILE A 296 -23.35 13.52 -22.58
CA ILE A 296 -22.08 14.15 -22.21
C ILE A 296 -21.33 14.62 -23.47
N GLU A 297 -20.90 15.89 -23.44
CA GLU A 297 -20.11 16.53 -24.50
C GLU A 297 -18.61 16.49 -24.18
N SER A 298 -18.23 16.85 -22.95
CA SER A 298 -16.84 16.93 -22.51
C SER A 298 -16.70 16.81 -21.00
N ILE A 299 -15.54 16.32 -20.57
CA ILE A 299 -15.14 16.24 -19.16
C ILE A 299 -13.74 16.81 -19.03
N VAL A 300 -13.57 17.79 -18.17
CA VAL A 300 -12.28 18.43 -17.89
C VAL A 300 -11.86 18.15 -16.44
N VAL A 301 -10.66 17.60 -16.29
CA VAL A 301 -10.04 17.36 -14.98
C VAL A 301 -8.90 18.33 -14.78
N ARG A 302 -8.97 19.18 -13.75
CA ARG A 302 -7.87 20.07 -13.36
C ARG A 302 -7.19 19.51 -12.10
N THR A 303 -5.87 19.34 -12.16
CA THR A 303 -5.08 18.72 -11.09
C THR A 303 -3.60 19.12 -11.15
N HIS A 304 -2.77 18.54 -10.30
CA HIS A 304 -1.33 18.76 -10.23
C HIS A 304 -0.56 17.83 -11.18
N ARG A 305 0.70 18.20 -11.49
CA ARG A 305 1.58 17.52 -12.44
C ARG A 305 1.76 16.01 -12.15
N ASN A 306 1.94 15.64 -10.88
CA ASN A 306 2.18 14.25 -10.51
C ASN A 306 0.96 13.35 -10.80
N ALA A 307 -0.28 13.84 -10.59
CA ALA A 307 -1.48 13.09 -10.94
C ALA A 307 -1.59 12.91 -12.45
N LYS A 308 -1.31 13.97 -13.22
CA LYS A 308 -1.28 13.88 -14.69
C LYS A 308 -0.21 12.89 -15.16
N GLN A 309 1.01 12.98 -14.66
CA GLN A 309 2.10 12.08 -15.06
C GLN A 309 1.82 10.62 -14.75
N GLY A 310 1.24 10.31 -13.59
CA GLY A 310 1.03 8.93 -13.13
C GLY A 310 -0.33 8.33 -13.50
N SER A 311 -1.32 9.14 -13.95
CA SER A 311 -2.69 8.66 -14.14
C SER A 311 -3.43 9.24 -15.36
N ASP A 312 -2.76 9.97 -16.24
CA ASP A 312 -3.28 10.36 -17.54
C ASP A 312 -3.06 9.22 -18.54
N ILE A 313 -3.92 8.19 -18.47
CA ILE A 313 -3.81 6.97 -19.27
C ILE A 313 -5.10 6.78 -20.10
N PRO A 314 -5.25 7.50 -21.23
CA PRO A 314 -6.42 7.36 -22.09
C PRO A 314 -6.47 6.01 -22.80
N ASP A 315 -5.33 5.42 -23.15
CA ASP A 315 -5.22 4.13 -23.84
C ASP A 315 -4.90 3.00 -22.84
N TYR A 316 -5.82 2.77 -21.90
CA TYR A 316 -5.68 1.64 -20.96
C TYR A 316 -5.94 0.31 -21.69
N ARG A 317 -4.99 -0.64 -21.55
CA ARG A 317 -4.96 -1.92 -22.29
C ARG A 317 -5.08 -3.15 -21.38
N SER A 318 -5.05 -2.95 -20.07
CA SER A 318 -5.11 -4.03 -19.07
C SER A 318 -5.86 -3.57 -17.81
N PRO A 319 -6.33 -4.50 -16.99
CA PRO A 319 -6.90 -4.17 -15.68
C PRO A 319 -6.01 -3.25 -14.82
N LEU A 320 -4.69 -3.46 -14.84
CA LEU A 320 -3.77 -2.58 -14.12
C LEU A 320 -3.77 -1.16 -14.69
N HIS A 321 -3.65 -1.00 -16.02
CA HIS A 321 -3.74 0.32 -16.64
C HIS A 321 -5.05 1.02 -16.33
N ALA A 322 -6.19 0.32 -16.38
CA ALA A 322 -7.49 0.89 -16.03
C ALA A 322 -7.54 1.36 -14.57
N ARG A 323 -6.96 0.59 -13.62
CA ARG A 323 -6.83 1.01 -12.21
C ARG A 323 -5.96 2.24 -12.00
N LEU A 324 -5.06 2.53 -12.92
CA LEU A 324 -4.22 3.74 -12.89
C LEU A 324 -4.85 4.92 -13.65
N SER A 325 -5.87 4.70 -14.48
CA SER A 325 -6.47 5.71 -15.38
C SER A 325 -7.54 6.56 -14.72
N ILE A 326 -7.34 7.87 -14.66
CA ILE A 326 -8.35 8.84 -14.25
C ILE A 326 -9.55 8.80 -15.21
N GLN A 327 -9.29 8.70 -16.52
CA GLN A 327 -10.32 8.64 -17.55
C GLN A 327 -11.25 7.45 -17.33
N TYR A 328 -10.68 6.27 -17.06
CA TYR A 328 -11.45 5.07 -16.79
C TYR A 328 -12.28 5.19 -15.51
N GLY A 329 -11.69 5.68 -14.43
CA GLY A 329 -12.38 5.83 -13.15
C GLY A 329 -13.61 6.73 -13.25
N ILE A 330 -13.52 7.87 -13.93
CA ILE A 330 -14.64 8.76 -14.21
C ILE A 330 -15.71 8.08 -15.07
N ALA A 331 -15.30 7.45 -16.17
CA ALA A 331 -16.21 6.78 -17.09
C ALA A 331 -16.96 5.62 -16.42
N SER A 332 -16.29 4.86 -15.56
CA SER A 332 -16.92 3.77 -14.79
C SER A 332 -18.04 4.29 -13.89
N ILE A 333 -17.83 5.40 -13.19
CA ILE A 333 -18.87 6.03 -12.37
C ILE A 333 -20.04 6.53 -13.23
N LEU A 334 -19.76 7.21 -14.33
CA LEU A 334 -20.80 7.79 -15.20
C LEU A 334 -21.66 6.74 -15.90
N VAL A 335 -21.06 5.63 -16.34
CA VAL A 335 -21.76 4.57 -17.10
C VAL A 335 -22.34 3.48 -16.20
N ARG A 336 -21.59 3.09 -15.14
CA ARG A 336 -21.93 1.92 -14.31
C ARG A 336 -22.36 2.29 -12.89
N GLY A 337 -22.20 3.54 -12.48
CA GLY A 337 -22.53 4.03 -11.13
C GLY A 337 -21.57 3.56 -10.03
N ARG A 338 -20.52 2.81 -10.38
CA ARG A 338 -19.60 2.21 -9.40
C ARG A 338 -18.19 2.00 -9.99
N ALA A 339 -17.21 1.81 -9.11
CA ALA A 339 -15.81 1.54 -9.44
C ALA A 339 -15.22 0.49 -8.45
N GLY A 340 -15.88 -0.65 -8.33
CA GLY A 340 -15.48 -1.79 -7.51
C GLY A 340 -14.61 -2.79 -8.28
N LEU A 341 -14.37 -3.98 -7.71
CA LEU A 341 -13.50 -5.00 -8.31
C LEU A 341 -13.97 -5.45 -9.69
N GLY A 342 -15.28 -5.68 -9.86
CA GLY A 342 -15.86 -6.16 -11.11
C GLY A 342 -15.72 -5.18 -12.27
N GLU A 343 -15.67 -3.87 -11.99
CA GLU A 343 -15.51 -2.84 -13.01
C GLU A 343 -14.12 -2.80 -13.62
N TYR A 344 -13.12 -3.43 -12.99
CA TYR A 344 -11.74 -3.49 -13.49
C TYR A 344 -11.35 -4.89 -14.04
N GLU A 345 -12.32 -5.76 -14.33
CA GLU A 345 -12.08 -7.03 -15.01
C GLU A 345 -11.93 -6.83 -16.53
N GLU A 346 -11.32 -7.81 -17.21
CA GLU A 346 -10.99 -7.74 -18.65
C GLU A 346 -12.20 -7.36 -19.53
N ASP A 347 -13.36 -7.93 -19.27
CA ASP A 347 -14.58 -7.65 -20.06
C ASP A 347 -15.13 -6.25 -19.74
N ALA A 348 -15.03 -5.81 -18.49
CA ALA A 348 -15.50 -4.51 -18.06
C ALA A 348 -14.69 -3.36 -18.69
N ILE A 349 -13.37 -3.50 -18.78
CA ILE A 349 -12.50 -2.46 -19.36
C ILE A 349 -12.65 -2.33 -20.88
N ARG A 350 -13.27 -3.33 -21.56
CA ARG A 350 -13.53 -3.33 -22.99
C ARG A 350 -14.92 -2.82 -23.38
N ASP A 351 -15.74 -2.44 -22.40
CA ASP A 351 -17.08 -1.90 -22.64
C ASP A 351 -17.01 -0.66 -23.54
N PRO A 352 -17.66 -0.67 -24.72
CA PRO A 352 -17.57 0.41 -25.68
C PRO A 352 -18.17 1.73 -25.17
N GLU A 353 -19.17 1.69 -24.28
CA GLU A 353 -19.76 2.89 -23.71
C GLU A 353 -18.84 3.53 -22.65
N VAL A 354 -18.21 2.72 -21.80
CA VAL A 354 -17.16 3.21 -20.88
C VAL A 354 -16.00 3.81 -21.67
N ARG A 355 -15.57 3.16 -22.77
CA ARG A 355 -14.50 3.67 -23.63
C ARG A 355 -14.90 5.02 -24.24
N ARG A 356 -16.09 5.12 -24.81
CA ARG A 356 -16.61 6.36 -25.41
C ARG A 356 -16.60 7.52 -24.41
N VAL A 357 -17.07 7.31 -23.18
CA VAL A 357 -17.08 8.35 -22.15
C VAL A 357 -15.66 8.67 -21.68
N SER A 358 -14.81 7.67 -21.52
CA SER A 358 -13.39 7.84 -21.20
C SER A 358 -12.65 8.74 -22.19
N ASP A 359 -12.94 8.61 -23.49
CA ASP A 359 -12.33 9.41 -24.57
C ASP A 359 -12.75 10.90 -24.51
N LEU A 360 -13.80 11.27 -23.78
CA LEU A 360 -14.24 12.64 -23.56
C LEU A 360 -13.44 13.35 -22.45
N VAL A 361 -12.66 12.62 -21.65
CA VAL A 361 -11.94 13.18 -20.49
C VAL A 361 -10.61 13.79 -20.93
N ARG A 362 -10.37 15.04 -20.54
CA ARG A 362 -9.11 15.76 -20.70
C ARG A 362 -8.54 16.16 -19.36
N ILE A 363 -7.23 15.97 -19.16
CA ILE A 363 -6.55 16.29 -17.91
C ILE A 363 -5.64 17.50 -18.15
N GLU A 364 -5.83 18.54 -17.35
CA GLU A 364 -5.09 19.79 -17.38
C GLU A 364 -4.35 20.02 -16.06
N ILE A 365 -3.19 20.66 -16.13
CA ILE A 365 -2.48 21.11 -14.93
C ILE A 365 -3.05 22.45 -14.52
N ASP A 366 -3.42 22.57 -13.25
CA ASP A 366 -3.86 23.80 -12.62
C ASP A 366 -2.74 24.32 -11.70
N ASP A 367 -2.25 25.54 -11.97
CA ASP A 367 -1.11 26.11 -11.27
C ASP A 367 -1.42 26.40 -9.79
N GLU A 368 -2.67 26.73 -9.45
CA GLU A 368 -3.05 26.95 -8.05
C GLU A 368 -3.09 25.63 -7.28
N ILE A 369 -3.60 24.57 -7.90
CA ILE A 369 -3.56 23.21 -7.34
C ILE A 369 -2.09 22.74 -7.21
N GLN A 370 -1.26 23.03 -8.21
CA GLN A 370 0.15 22.64 -8.19
C GLN A 370 0.93 23.27 -7.03
N LYS A 371 0.62 24.52 -6.68
CA LYS A 371 1.27 25.20 -5.53
C LYS A 371 0.95 24.54 -4.18
N LEU A 372 -0.20 23.89 -4.06
CA LEU A 372 -0.64 23.24 -2.83
C LEU A 372 -0.05 21.84 -2.64
N TYR A 373 0.41 21.19 -3.73
CA TYR A 373 0.98 19.85 -3.69
C TYR A 373 2.23 19.80 -2.79
N PRO A 374 2.45 18.77 -1.97
CA PRO A 374 1.75 17.47 -1.93
C PRO A 374 0.51 17.39 -1.03
N ASN A 375 0.15 18.43 -0.31
CA ASN A 375 -1.01 18.42 0.59
C ASN A 375 -1.69 19.80 0.65
N PRO A 376 -2.95 19.92 0.17
CA PRO A 376 -3.80 18.87 -0.41
C PRO A 376 -3.38 18.45 -1.83
N ARG A 377 -3.84 17.25 -2.24
CA ARG A 377 -3.70 16.71 -3.60
C ARG A 377 -4.95 16.99 -4.42
N SER A 378 -5.35 18.25 -4.49
CA SER A 378 -6.63 18.68 -5.03
C SER A 378 -6.88 18.20 -6.47
N MET A 379 -8.15 17.96 -6.77
CA MET A 379 -8.65 17.69 -8.11
C MET A 379 -10.02 18.31 -8.32
N ILE A 380 -10.24 18.89 -9.50
CA ILE A 380 -11.53 19.42 -9.93
C ILE A 380 -11.95 18.61 -11.15
N VAL A 381 -13.18 18.10 -11.15
CA VAL A 381 -13.84 17.53 -12.33
C VAL A 381 -14.94 18.48 -12.75
N GLU A 382 -15.04 18.77 -14.03
CA GLU A 382 -16.11 19.54 -14.64
C GLU A 382 -16.73 18.72 -15.78
N ILE A 383 -18.04 18.49 -15.69
CA ILE A 383 -18.81 17.75 -16.69
C ILE A 383 -19.72 18.73 -17.43
N ARG A 384 -19.73 18.65 -18.76
CA ARG A 384 -20.61 19.44 -19.63
C ARG A 384 -21.43 18.54 -20.53
N ASP A 385 -22.73 18.78 -20.60
CA ASP A 385 -23.62 18.10 -21.54
C ASP A 385 -23.79 18.89 -22.85
N ARG A 386 -24.33 18.23 -23.89
CA ARG A 386 -24.59 18.80 -25.22
C ARG A 386 -25.63 19.93 -25.21
N LYS A 387 -26.38 20.12 -24.11
CA LYS A 387 -27.34 21.20 -23.91
C LYS A 387 -26.69 22.42 -23.27
N GLY A 388 -25.39 22.35 -22.96
CA GLY A 388 -24.60 23.41 -22.35
C GLY A 388 -24.71 23.47 -20.83
N ASN A 389 -25.36 22.51 -20.18
CA ASN A 389 -25.36 22.45 -18.73
C ASN A 389 -24.02 21.93 -18.20
N THR A 390 -23.58 22.46 -17.07
CA THR A 390 -22.33 22.11 -16.41
C THR A 390 -22.54 21.75 -14.95
N ALA A 391 -21.71 20.85 -14.42
CA ALA A 391 -21.47 20.69 -12.99
C ALA A 391 -19.96 20.70 -12.76
N SER A 392 -19.54 21.12 -11.57
CA SER A 392 -18.13 21.13 -11.21
C SER A 392 -17.96 20.87 -9.72
N ALA A 393 -17.16 19.88 -9.37
CA ALA A 393 -16.83 19.56 -7.99
C ALA A 393 -15.32 19.52 -7.76
N ARG A 394 -14.92 20.00 -6.58
CA ARG A 394 -13.54 19.96 -6.10
C ARG A 394 -13.41 19.03 -4.91
N ILE A 395 -12.37 18.18 -4.96
CA ILE A 395 -11.94 17.33 -3.85
C ILE A 395 -10.53 17.74 -3.44
N ASP A 396 -10.37 18.15 -2.20
CA ASP A 396 -9.06 18.46 -1.61
C ASP A 396 -8.48 17.25 -0.86
N HIS A 397 -9.33 16.48 -0.19
CA HIS A 397 -8.99 15.27 0.55
C HIS A 397 -10.01 14.18 0.24
N ALA A 398 -9.59 13.18 -0.53
CA ALA A 398 -10.45 12.07 -0.88
C ALA A 398 -10.73 11.17 0.33
N LYS A 399 -11.89 10.49 0.34
CA LYS A 399 -12.27 9.53 1.39
C LYS A 399 -11.14 8.53 1.63
N GLY A 400 -10.80 8.35 2.90
CA GLY A 400 -9.68 7.54 3.36
C GLY A 400 -8.40 8.33 3.62
N ASP A 401 -8.24 9.57 3.16
CA ASP A 401 -7.14 10.43 3.57
C ASP A 401 -7.17 10.69 5.08
N PRO A 402 -6.04 10.97 5.74
CA PRO A 402 -6.03 11.31 7.17
C PRO A 402 -6.94 12.49 7.55
N GLU A 403 -7.16 13.42 6.61
CA GLU A 403 -8.02 14.59 6.76
C GLU A 403 -9.52 14.29 6.47
N ASN A 404 -9.81 13.16 5.81
CA ASN A 404 -11.15 12.65 5.51
C ASN A 404 -11.18 11.11 5.71
N PRO A 405 -10.99 10.61 6.94
CA PRO A 405 -10.68 9.22 7.18
C PRO A 405 -11.88 8.28 6.92
N MET A 406 -11.56 7.04 6.56
CA MET A 406 -12.50 5.94 6.71
C MET A 406 -12.67 5.62 8.20
N THR A 407 -13.90 5.35 8.60
CA THR A 407 -14.20 4.85 9.96
C THR A 407 -13.87 3.36 10.05
N ASP A 408 -13.80 2.82 11.27
CA ASP A 408 -13.63 1.38 11.50
C ASP A 408 -14.78 0.59 10.80
N ALA A 409 -16.00 1.12 10.81
CA ALA A 409 -17.15 0.52 10.10
C ALA A 409 -16.97 0.54 8.58
N ASP A 410 -16.42 1.61 8.01
CA ASP A 410 -16.10 1.68 6.58
C ASP A 410 -15.05 0.61 6.20
N LEU A 411 -14.02 0.39 7.04
CA LEU A 411 -12.99 -0.61 6.80
C LEU A 411 -13.55 -2.04 6.89
N VAL A 412 -14.43 -2.30 7.85
CA VAL A 412 -15.14 -3.59 7.95
C VAL A 412 -16.02 -3.84 6.73
N THR A 413 -16.75 -2.81 6.27
CA THR A 413 -17.55 -2.89 5.04
C THR A 413 -16.68 -3.18 3.83
N LYS A 414 -15.59 -2.43 3.66
CA LYS A 414 -14.60 -2.70 2.60
C LYS A 414 -14.09 -4.13 2.65
N PHE A 415 -13.70 -4.62 3.84
CA PHE A 415 -13.21 -5.98 3.99
C PHE A 415 -14.24 -7.01 3.51
N ARG A 416 -15.51 -6.88 3.92
CA ARG A 416 -16.60 -7.75 3.48
C ARG A 416 -16.78 -7.72 1.96
N ASP A 417 -16.81 -6.52 1.39
CA ASP A 417 -17.04 -6.33 -0.05
C ASP A 417 -15.92 -6.95 -0.89
N VAL A 418 -14.65 -6.72 -0.54
CA VAL A 418 -13.52 -7.23 -1.32
C VAL A 418 -13.29 -8.74 -1.15
N THR A 419 -13.83 -9.34 -0.09
CA THR A 419 -13.68 -10.78 0.19
C THR A 419 -14.94 -11.59 -0.11
N ALA A 420 -16.05 -10.98 -0.53
CA ALA A 420 -17.35 -11.63 -0.73
C ALA A 420 -17.29 -12.85 -1.67
N ASP A 421 -16.54 -12.75 -2.76
CA ASP A 421 -16.36 -13.84 -3.74
C ASP A 421 -15.14 -14.73 -3.45
N VAL A 422 -14.49 -14.55 -2.30
CA VAL A 422 -13.21 -15.19 -1.97
C VAL A 422 -13.34 -16.17 -0.82
N ILE A 423 -14.04 -15.77 0.25
CA ILE A 423 -14.23 -16.59 1.46
C ILE A 423 -15.70 -16.57 1.89
N PRO A 424 -16.17 -17.62 2.63
CA PRO A 424 -17.53 -17.63 3.19
C PRO A 424 -17.74 -16.47 4.19
N PRO A 425 -18.98 -15.92 4.26
CA PRO A 425 -19.30 -14.81 5.17
C PRO A 425 -18.94 -15.06 6.64
N GLU A 426 -19.14 -16.28 7.14
CA GLU A 426 -18.84 -16.65 8.52
C GLU A 426 -17.33 -16.56 8.80
N ARG A 427 -16.48 -16.88 7.81
CA ARG A 427 -15.04 -16.73 7.93
C ARG A 427 -14.64 -15.27 7.88
N ALA A 428 -15.28 -14.46 7.03
CA ALA A 428 -15.06 -13.03 6.97
C ALA A 428 -15.34 -12.37 8.33
N GLU A 429 -16.47 -12.70 8.97
CA GLU A 429 -16.80 -12.17 10.30
C GLU A 429 -15.80 -12.61 11.39
N ARG A 430 -15.31 -13.83 11.32
CA ARG A 430 -14.25 -14.29 12.25
C ARG A 430 -12.96 -13.50 12.07
N ILE A 431 -12.52 -13.26 10.84
CA ILE A 431 -11.30 -12.46 10.58
C ILE A 431 -11.49 -11.03 11.10
N VAL A 432 -12.65 -10.41 10.86
CA VAL A 432 -12.98 -9.06 11.39
C VAL A 432 -12.90 -9.03 12.92
N ALA A 433 -13.54 -9.99 13.59
CA ALA A 433 -13.56 -10.06 15.04
C ALA A 433 -12.16 -10.28 15.63
N GLU A 434 -11.40 -11.20 15.05
CA GLU A 434 -10.05 -11.53 15.52
C GLU A 434 -9.02 -10.44 15.23
N ALA A 435 -9.08 -9.79 14.07
CA ALA A 435 -8.24 -8.64 13.76
C ALA A 435 -8.51 -7.46 14.73
N GLY A 436 -9.78 -7.27 15.11
CA GLY A 436 -10.18 -6.23 16.08
C GLY A 436 -9.65 -6.44 17.50
N THR A 437 -9.26 -7.66 17.84
CA THR A 437 -8.76 -8.05 19.17
C THR A 437 -7.45 -8.84 19.09
N ILE A 438 -6.67 -8.63 18.05
CA ILE A 438 -5.49 -9.45 17.76
C ILE A 438 -4.49 -9.50 18.92
N GLU A 439 -4.32 -8.44 19.66
CA GLU A 439 -3.42 -8.36 20.82
C GLU A 439 -3.80 -9.30 21.98
N SER A 440 -5.02 -9.84 21.98
CA SER A 440 -5.43 -10.84 22.98
C SER A 440 -4.93 -12.25 22.67
N ARG A 441 -4.35 -12.46 21.49
CA ARG A 441 -3.83 -13.76 21.07
C ARG A 441 -2.46 -14.03 21.68
N GLU A 442 -2.31 -15.19 22.33
CA GLU A 442 -1.02 -15.68 22.80
C GLU A 442 -0.12 -16.08 21.62
N GLU A 443 -0.71 -16.66 20.55
CA GLU A 443 -0.06 -16.99 19.29
C GLU A 443 -0.95 -16.60 18.11
N ILE A 444 -0.35 -16.02 17.06
CA ILE A 444 -1.07 -15.55 15.87
C ILE A 444 -1.38 -16.67 14.86
N ALA A 445 -0.88 -17.88 15.06
CA ALA A 445 -1.06 -18.99 14.12
C ALA A 445 -2.54 -19.28 13.82
N SER A 446 -3.40 -19.27 14.85
CA SER A 446 -4.85 -19.46 14.69
C SER A 446 -5.52 -18.38 13.83
N PHE A 447 -5.02 -17.13 13.88
CA PHE A 447 -5.47 -16.06 12.98
C PHE A 447 -4.99 -16.30 11.55
N ALA A 448 -3.72 -16.69 11.37
CA ALA A 448 -3.15 -16.96 10.04
C ALA A 448 -3.88 -18.12 9.33
N GLU A 449 -4.31 -19.15 10.07
CA GLU A 449 -5.11 -20.26 9.51
C GLU A 449 -6.43 -19.80 8.86
N LEU A 450 -7.05 -18.71 9.33
CA LEU A 450 -8.24 -18.17 8.70
C LEU A 450 -8.02 -17.69 7.27
N LEU A 451 -6.76 -17.45 6.87
CA LEU A 451 -6.38 -17.00 5.54
C LEU A 451 -6.21 -18.18 4.54
N GLN A 452 -6.25 -19.43 5.00
CA GLN A 452 -6.27 -20.61 4.13
C GLN A 452 -7.67 -20.82 3.52
N ILE A 453 -7.75 -21.41 2.31
CA ILE A 453 -9.00 -21.67 1.62
C ILE A 453 -9.03 -23.13 1.13
#